data_2c46cca41a6839d9dee2eefb2b66c5fd
#
_entry.id   2c46cca41a6839d9dee2eefb2b66c5fd
#
_cell.length_a   1.000
_cell.length_b   1.000
_cell.length_c   1.000
_cell.angle_alpha   90.00
_cell.angle_beta   90.00
_cell.angle_gamma   90.00
#
_symmetry.space_group_name_H-M   'P 1'
#
loop_
_entity.id
_entity.type
_entity.pdbx_description
1 polymer ?
#
loop_
_entity_poly.entity_id
_entity_poly.type
_entity_poly.pdbx_seq_one_letter_code
_entity_poly.pdbx_strand_id
1 'polypeptide(L)'
;ELFFRTKALPITVEDEVWIGGGSIVLAGVTIGRGSVIGAGSVVTKSIPANCVAVGNPCKVIKWLKPKYKIRPLEEEDILEIRELFRNTVLTVNSKDYTKEEVEDWASCGDSVEHWKELLAKNDYIGALDGQGRIVGFSSMNTEGYLHSMFVHKDWQGKGVATLLLSEVEKMARGYGVHKISVEVSITARPFFEKRGYKVVKEQRARANRLYLTNYVMEKTL
;
A
#
# COMPACT_ATOMS: atom_id res chain seq x y z
N GLU A 1 -29.87 40.64 2.31
CA GLU A 1 -29.10 39.80 3.25
C GLU A 1 -28.21 38.83 2.43
N LEU A 2 -26.90 39.02 2.54
CA LEU A 2 -25.92 38.10 1.96
C LEU A 2 -25.80 36.87 2.87
N PHE A 3 -26.53 35.78 2.51
CA PHE A 3 -26.36 34.52 3.18
C PHE A 3 -25.07 33.85 2.68
N PHE A 4 -24.02 33.87 3.46
CA PHE A 4 -22.85 33.03 3.24
C PHE A 4 -23.21 31.57 3.55
N ARG A 5 -23.53 30.80 2.53
CA ARG A 5 -23.68 29.36 2.69
C ARG A 5 -22.28 28.73 2.84
N THR A 6 -21.85 28.50 4.06
CA THR A 6 -20.63 27.72 4.32
C THR A 6 -20.94 26.25 4.09
N LYS A 7 -20.22 25.61 3.17
CA LYS A 7 -20.27 24.15 2.97
C LYS A 7 -19.05 23.55 3.65
N ALA A 8 -19.27 22.76 4.69
CA ALA A 8 -18.21 21.97 5.30
C ALA A 8 -17.77 20.88 4.31
N LEU A 9 -16.50 20.94 3.88
CA LEU A 9 -15.87 19.93 3.03
C LEU A 9 -14.65 19.38 3.76
N PRO A 10 -14.39 18.07 3.70
CA PRO A 10 -13.23 17.47 4.35
C PRO A 10 -11.92 18.02 3.77
N ILE A 11 -10.91 18.12 4.61
CA ILE A 11 -9.53 18.31 4.20
C ILE A 11 -8.89 16.92 4.22
N THR A 12 -8.26 16.53 3.11
CA THR A 12 -7.57 15.24 2.99
C THR A 12 -6.07 15.49 2.91
N VAL A 13 -5.31 14.88 3.80
CA VAL A 13 -3.85 14.87 3.76
C VAL A 13 -3.42 13.42 3.53
N GLU A 14 -2.81 13.16 2.38
CA GLU A 14 -2.33 11.82 2.04
C GLU A 14 -1.03 11.50 2.79
N ASP A 15 -0.55 10.27 2.65
CA ASP A 15 0.64 9.79 3.37
C ASP A 15 1.92 10.54 2.97
N GLU A 16 2.91 10.58 3.87
CA GLU A 16 4.24 11.18 3.65
C GLU A 16 4.21 12.69 3.32
N VAL A 17 3.09 13.38 3.60
CA VAL A 17 3.00 14.85 3.45
C VAL A 17 3.70 15.54 4.61
N TRP A 18 4.47 16.56 4.29
CA TRP A 18 5.03 17.49 5.28
C TRP A 18 4.38 18.86 5.15
N ILE A 19 3.88 19.41 6.26
CA ILE A 19 3.26 20.73 6.29
C ILE A 19 4.06 21.63 7.22
N GLY A 20 4.62 22.68 6.66
CA GLY A 20 5.37 23.69 7.41
C GLY A 20 4.50 24.47 8.38
N GLY A 21 5.09 24.90 9.50
CA GLY A 21 4.40 25.63 10.55
C GLY A 21 3.69 26.89 10.04
N GLY A 22 2.53 27.20 10.63
CA GLY A 22 1.73 28.35 10.25
C GLY A 22 1.00 28.26 8.92
N SER A 23 0.99 27.09 8.27
CA SER A 23 0.23 26.88 7.04
C SER A 23 -1.27 26.78 7.31
N ILE A 24 -2.07 27.32 6.40
CA ILE A 24 -3.54 27.27 6.43
C ILE A 24 -4.01 26.44 5.25
N VAL A 25 -4.86 25.44 5.52
CA VAL A 25 -5.46 24.58 4.46
C VAL A 25 -6.96 24.82 4.46
N LEU A 26 -7.51 25.17 3.28
CA LEU A 26 -8.93 25.45 3.15
C LEU A 26 -9.76 24.16 2.99
N ALA A 27 -11.04 24.27 3.33
CA ALA A 27 -12.00 23.18 3.20
C ALA A 27 -12.06 22.62 1.77
N GLY A 28 -12.16 21.29 1.65
CA GLY A 28 -12.23 20.59 0.36
C GLY A 28 -10.89 20.37 -0.34
N VAL A 29 -9.78 20.78 0.28
CA VAL A 29 -8.44 20.60 -0.28
C VAL A 29 -7.94 19.18 0.01
N THR A 30 -7.34 18.55 -1.01
CA THR A 30 -6.51 17.33 -0.88
C THR A 30 -5.06 17.71 -1.08
N ILE A 31 -4.18 17.30 -0.16
CA ILE A 31 -2.73 17.40 -0.33
C ILE A 31 -2.21 16.01 -0.65
N GLY A 32 -1.69 15.87 -1.88
CA GLY A 32 -1.23 14.59 -2.42
C GLY A 32 0.02 14.06 -1.75
N ARG A 33 0.16 12.74 -1.73
CA ARG A 33 1.23 11.98 -1.10
C ARG A 33 2.62 12.54 -1.39
N GLY A 34 3.49 12.51 -0.36
CA GLY A 34 4.89 12.86 -0.48
C GLY A 34 5.14 14.33 -0.83
N SER A 35 4.12 15.19 -0.72
CA SER A 35 4.25 16.62 -1.00
C SER A 35 4.68 17.40 0.23
N VAL A 36 5.34 18.50 -0.02
CA VAL A 36 5.86 19.43 1.00
C VAL A 36 5.16 20.76 0.85
N ILE A 37 4.50 21.22 1.91
CA ILE A 37 3.91 22.57 2.00
C ILE A 37 4.86 23.44 2.81
N GLY A 38 5.36 24.51 2.20
CA GLY A 38 6.25 25.46 2.91
C GLY A 38 5.53 26.23 4.01
N ALA A 39 6.28 26.61 5.04
CA ALA A 39 5.74 27.33 6.19
C ALA A 39 4.99 28.63 5.78
N GLY A 40 3.92 28.96 6.50
CA GLY A 40 3.10 30.15 6.25
C GLY A 40 2.28 30.11 4.95
N SER A 41 2.17 28.98 4.28
CA SER A 41 1.42 28.86 3.03
C SER A 41 -0.08 28.82 3.26
N VAL A 42 -0.86 29.36 2.31
CA VAL A 42 -2.32 29.27 2.30
C VAL A 42 -2.77 28.38 1.13
N VAL A 43 -3.14 27.15 1.46
CA VAL A 43 -3.50 26.13 0.47
C VAL A 43 -4.98 26.26 0.13
N THR A 44 -5.28 26.89 -0.98
CA THR A 44 -6.64 27.22 -1.46
C THR A 44 -7.17 26.23 -2.48
N LYS A 45 -6.31 25.38 -3.06
CA LYS A 45 -6.63 24.34 -4.06
C LYS A 45 -5.85 23.08 -3.72
N SER A 46 -6.34 21.92 -4.17
CA SER A 46 -5.66 20.65 -4.00
C SER A 46 -4.26 20.67 -4.59
N ILE A 47 -3.31 20.07 -3.89
CA ILE A 47 -1.90 19.99 -4.26
C ILE A 47 -1.63 18.58 -4.78
N PRO A 48 -1.02 18.44 -5.97
CA PRO A 48 -0.64 17.13 -6.51
C PRO A 48 0.37 16.39 -5.63
N ALA A 49 0.48 15.08 -5.80
CA ALA A 49 1.49 14.28 -5.12
C ALA A 49 2.92 14.63 -5.57
N ASN A 50 3.91 14.35 -4.71
CA ASN A 50 5.33 14.47 -4.98
C ASN A 50 5.76 15.85 -5.49
N CYS A 51 5.37 16.91 -4.80
CA CYS A 51 5.79 18.26 -5.14
C CYS A 51 6.09 19.10 -3.88
N VAL A 52 6.77 20.22 -4.10
CA VAL A 52 6.92 21.29 -3.11
C VAL A 52 6.02 22.44 -3.53
N ALA A 53 5.15 22.87 -2.62
CA ALA A 53 4.24 24.01 -2.84
C ALA A 53 4.38 25.03 -1.72
N VAL A 54 4.37 26.30 -2.08
CA VAL A 54 4.56 27.40 -1.13
C VAL A 54 3.75 28.64 -1.48
N GLY A 55 3.53 29.51 -0.53
CA GLY A 55 3.02 30.86 -0.73
C GLY A 55 1.53 31.04 -0.41
N ASN A 56 1.06 32.26 -0.62
CA ASN A 56 -0.34 32.67 -0.47
C ASN A 56 -0.82 33.40 -1.73
N PRO A 57 -1.67 32.78 -2.59
CA PRO A 57 -2.11 31.40 -2.50
C PRO A 57 -0.96 30.41 -2.80
N CYS A 58 -1.04 29.21 -2.19
CA CYS A 58 -0.02 28.19 -2.35
C CYS A 58 0.05 27.66 -3.78
N LYS A 59 1.27 27.61 -4.36
CA LYS A 59 1.54 27.13 -5.72
C LYS A 59 2.68 26.13 -5.72
N VAL A 60 2.61 25.13 -6.59
CA VAL A 60 3.72 24.19 -6.83
C VAL A 60 4.90 24.96 -7.43
N ILE A 61 6.05 24.83 -6.76
CA ILE A 61 7.32 25.45 -7.21
C ILE A 61 8.36 24.42 -7.65
N LYS A 62 8.18 23.14 -7.26
CA LYS A 62 9.11 22.07 -7.61
C LYS A 62 8.39 20.73 -7.61
N TRP A 63 8.73 19.87 -8.56
CA TRP A 63 8.33 18.47 -8.58
C TRP A 63 9.43 17.59 -7.95
N LEU A 64 9.02 16.68 -7.09
CA LEU A 64 9.91 15.71 -6.45
C LEU A 64 9.86 14.40 -7.26
N LYS A 65 11.01 13.74 -7.39
CA LYS A 65 11.01 12.39 -7.98
C LYS A 65 10.30 11.44 -6.99
N PRO A 66 9.36 10.62 -7.45
CA PRO A 66 8.77 9.60 -6.60
C PRO A 66 9.88 8.68 -6.09
N LYS A 67 9.83 8.34 -4.80
CA LYS A 67 10.80 7.47 -4.12
C LYS A 67 10.81 6.06 -4.70
N TYR A 68 9.65 5.62 -5.18
CA TYR A 68 9.44 4.32 -5.80
C TYR A 68 8.67 4.48 -7.10
N LYS A 69 8.90 3.54 -8.04
CA LYS A 69 8.08 3.40 -9.25
C LYS A 69 7.18 2.18 -9.09
N ILE A 70 5.94 2.29 -9.54
CA ILE A 70 5.05 1.12 -9.65
C ILE A 70 5.00 0.68 -11.10
N ARG A 71 5.06 -0.62 -11.34
CA ARG A 71 4.77 -1.24 -12.63
C ARG A 71 4.07 -2.59 -12.45
N PRO A 72 3.36 -3.07 -13.46
CA PRO A 72 2.95 -4.46 -13.53
C PRO A 72 4.16 -5.39 -13.43
N LEU A 73 3.96 -6.57 -12.84
CA LEU A 73 4.94 -7.65 -12.79
C LEU A 73 4.53 -8.77 -13.74
N GLU A 74 5.53 -9.38 -14.34
CA GLU A 74 5.38 -10.40 -15.37
C GLU A 74 6.18 -11.67 -15.02
N GLU A 75 6.16 -12.69 -15.86
CA GLU A 75 6.83 -13.97 -15.58
C GLU A 75 8.33 -13.83 -15.35
N GLU A 76 8.98 -12.85 -16.00
CA GLU A 76 10.41 -12.56 -15.84
C GLU A 76 10.76 -12.10 -14.42
N ASP A 77 9.80 -11.55 -13.69
CA ASP A 77 9.98 -11.07 -12.32
C ASP A 77 9.86 -12.18 -11.26
N ILE A 78 9.40 -13.38 -11.65
CA ILE A 78 9.07 -14.46 -10.71
C ILE A 78 10.26 -14.79 -9.78
N LEU A 79 11.46 -14.84 -10.30
CA LEU A 79 12.62 -15.20 -9.48
C LEU A 79 12.87 -14.15 -8.39
N GLU A 80 12.74 -12.86 -8.71
CA GLU A 80 12.96 -11.76 -7.77
C GLU A 80 11.84 -11.68 -6.72
N ILE A 81 10.56 -11.78 -7.12
CA ILE A 81 9.43 -11.74 -6.18
C ILE A 81 9.39 -12.98 -5.27
N ARG A 82 9.77 -14.13 -5.77
CA ARG A 82 9.89 -15.38 -5.01
C ARG A 82 10.95 -15.26 -3.92
N GLU A 83 12.12 -14.72 -4.24
CA GLU A 83 13.17 -14.47 -3.27
C GLU A 83 12.73 -13.43 -2.22
N LEU A 84 12.11 -12.34 -2.65
CA LEU A 84 11.55 -11.32 -1.76
C LEU A 84 10.52 -11.94 -0.81
N PHE A 85 9.56 -12.71 -1.33
CA PHE A 85 8.56 -13.42 -0.53
C PHE A 85 9.23 -14.29 0.53
N ARG A 86 10.12 -15.21 0.11
CA ARG A 86 10.80 -16.15 1.00
C ARG A 86 11.57 -15.42 2.11
N ASN A 87 12.38 -14.43 1.74
CA ASN A 87 13.16 -13.64 2.69
C ASN A 87 12.28 -12.87 3.67
N THR A 88 11.17 -12.30 3.21
CA THR A 88 10.23 -11.56 4.07
C THR A 88 9.56 -12.50 5.06
N VAL A 89 9.06 -13.63 4.61
CA VAL A 89 8.40 -14.62 5.48
C VAL A 89 9.38 -15.09 6.56
N LEU A 90 10.58 -15.49 6.19
CA LEU A 90 11.58 -16.03 7.12
C LEU A 90 12.14 -15.00 8.12
N THR A 91 12.11 -13.71 7.81
CA THR A 91 12.74 -12.67 8.65
C THR A 91 11.73 -11.76 9.33
N VAL A 92 10.73 -11.26 8.61
CA VAL A 92 9.77 -10.27 9.15
C VAL A 92 8.65 -10.96 9.92
N ASN A 93 8.14 -12.08 9.38
CA ASN A 93 7.05 -12.81 10.00
C ASN A 93 7.49 -13.71 11.16
N SER A 94 8.77 -14.07 11.25
CA SER A 94 9.33 -14.90 12.33
C SER A 94 9.20 -14.32 13.75
N LYS A 95 8.85 -13.04 13.86
CA LYS A 95 8.55 -12.41 15.17
C LYS A 95 7.19 -12.83 15.74
N ASP A 96 6.26 -13.29 14.91
CA ASP A 96 4.88 -13.59 15.29
C ASP A 96 4.49 -15.05 15.02
N TYR A 97 5.36 -15.82 14.35
CA TYR A 97 5.16 -17.23 14.00
C TYR A 97 6.39 -18.05 14.40
N THR A 98 6.18 -19.33 14.68
CA THR A 98 7.28 -20.24 14.99
C THR A 98 8.19 -20.47 13.78
N LYS A 99 9.40 -20.96 14.05
CA LYS A 99 10.35 -21.29 12.98
C LYS A 99 9.75 -22.29 11.97
N GLU A 100 9.08 -23.33 12.45
CA GLU A 100 8.46 -24.35 11.59
C GLU A 100 7.34 -23.76 10.73
N GLU A 101 6.52 -22.84 11.28
CA GLU A 101 5.45 -22.18 10.55
C GLU A 101 6.00 -21.27 9.44
N VAL A 102 7.03 -20.47 9.70
CA VAL A 102 7.61 -19.60 8.65
C VAL A 102 8.37 -20.41 7.59
N GLU A 103 9.02 -21.52 7.95
CA GLU A 103 9.67 -22.40 6.98
C GLU A 103 8.64 -23.09 6.07
N ASP A 104 7.53 -23.58 6.64
CA ASP A 104 6.44 -24.17 5.88
C ASP A 104 5.76 -23.14 4.96
N TRP A 105 5.49 -21.95 5.48
CA TRP A 105 4.93 -20.87 4.68
C TRP A 105 5.85 -20.42 3.55
N ALA A 106 7.14 -20.24 3.83
CA ALA A 106 8.13 -19.87 2.81
C ALA A 106 8.21 -20.91 1.68
N SER A 107 8.00 -22.20 1.98
CA SER A 107 8.00 -23.28 0.98
C SER A 107 6.82 -23.21 -0.01
N CYS A 108 5.74 -22.48 0.31
CA CYS A 108 4.65 -22.23 -0.65
C CYS A 108 5.13 -21.50 -1.90
N GLY A 109 6.19 -20.71 -1.80
CA GLY A 109 6.78 -19.98 -2.91
C GLY A 109 7.85 -20.72 -3.70
N ASP A 110 8.11 -22.00 -3.45
CA ASP A 110 9.24 -22.70 -4.06
C ASP A 110 9.02 -23.08 -5.53
N SER A 111 7.76 -23.25 -5.98
CA SER A 111 7.43 -23.63 -7.36
C SER A 111 7.28 -22.41 -8.27
N VAL A 112 8.02 -22.36 -9.37
CA VAL A 112 7.88 -21.33 -10.42
C VAL A 112 6.53 -21.48 -11.13
N GLU A 113 6.07 -22.69 -11.37
CA GLU A 113 4.78 -22.98 -11.99
C GLU A 113 3.62 -22.44 -11.15
N HIS A 114 3.71 -22.57 -9.84
CA HIS A 114 2.73 -21.97 -8.92
C HIS A 114 2.67 -20.44 -9.07
N TRP A 115 3.82 -19.76 -9.16
CA TRP A 115 3.85 -18.32 -9.40
C TRP A 115 3.25 -17.93 -10.75
N LYS A 116 3.49 -18.69 -11.81
CA LYS A 116 2.85 -18.48 -13.12
C LYS A 116 1.33 -18.58 -13.02
N GLU A 117 0.81 -19.58 -12.32
CA GLU A 117 -0.62 -19.71 -12.08
C GLU A 117 -1.20 -18.52 -11.30
N LEU A 118 -0.46 -18.00 -10.31
CA LEU A 118 -0.87 -16.84 -9.54
C LEU A 118 -0.89 -15.56 -10.40
N LEU A 119 0.13 -15.34 -11.23
CA LEU A 119 0.18 -14.21 -12.16
C LEU A 119 -0.94 -14.28 -13.21
N ALA A 120 -1.31 -15.48 -13.66
CA ALA A 120 -2.41 -15.66 -14.61
C ALA A 120 -3.80 -15.36 -14.01
N LYS A 121 -3.96 -15.45 -12.68
CA LYS A 121 -5.23 -15.26 -11.97
C LYS A 121 -5.38 -13.89 -11.32
N ASN A 122 -4.28 -13.15 -11.14
CA ASN A 122 -4.24 -11.90 -10.40
C ASN A 122 -3.34 -10.90 -11.12
N ASP A 123 -3.72 -9.64 -11.07
CA ASP A 123 -2.86 -8.55 -11.54
C ASP A 123 -1.83 -8.22 -10.45
N TYR A 124 -0.56 -8.48 -10.76
CA TYR A 124 0.57 -8.20 -9.87
C TYR A 124 1.20 -6.85 -10.18
N ILE A 125 1.53 -6.09 -9.14
CA ILE A 125 2.28 -4.85 -9.23
C ILE A 125 3.51 -4.89 -8.31
N GLY A 126 4.60 -4.31 -8.77
CA GLY A 126 5.84 -4.15 -8.02
C GLY A 126 6.16 -2.70 -7.72
N ALA A 127 6.67 -2.45 -6.52
CA ALA A 127 7.29 -1.19 -6.14
C ALA A 127 8.80 -1.32 -6.35
N LEU A 128 9.37 -0.47 -7.21
CA LEU A 128 10.77 -0.48 -7.57
C LEU A 128 11.51 0.71 -6.95
N ASP A 129 12.71 0.49 -6.46
CA ASP A 129 13.60 1.55 -5.99
C ASP A 129 14.24 2.34 -7.14
N GLY A 130 15.11 3.31 -6.80
CA GLY A 130 15.80 4.14 -7.79
C GLY A 130 16.80 3.38 -8.70
N GLN A 131 17.11 2.12 -8.37
CA GLN A 131 17.98 1.22 -9.13
C GLN A 131 17.21 0.18 -9.94
N GLY A 132 15.87 0.20 -9.86
CA GLY A 132 15.00 -0.72 -10.59
C GLY A 132 14.76 -2.06 -9.89
N ARG A 133 15.21 -2.25 -8.64
CA ARG A 133 14.98 -3.48 -7.87
C ARG A 133 13.58 -3.50 -7.30
N ILE A 134 12.94 -4.65 -7.28
CA ILE A 134 11.64 -4.85 -6.64
C ILE A 134 11.82 -4.87 -5.12
N VAL A 135 11.29 -3.86 -4.43
CA VAL A 135 11.37 -3.72 -2.97
C VAL A 135 10.07 -4.06 -2.25
N GLY A 136 9.05 -4.36 -3.01
CA GLY A 136 7.78 -4.88 -2.55
C GLY A 136 6.86 -5.18 -3.72
N PHE A 137 5.89 -6.04 -3.51
CA PHE A 137 4.87 -6.37 -4.50
C PHE A 137 3.51 -6.59 -3.84
N SER A 138 2.47 -6.46 -4.63
CA SER A 138 1.10 -6.79 -4.25
C SER A 138 0.34 -7.34 -5.45
N SER A 139 -0.76 -8.02 -5.18
CA SER A 139 -1.62 -8.53 -6.25
C SER A 139 -3.09 -8.52 -5.86
N MET A 140 -3.94 -8.35 -6.86
CA MET A 140 -5.40 -8.35 -6.72
C MET A 140 -6.05 -9.02 -7.92
N ASN A 141 -7.17 -9.71 -7.68
CA ASN A 141 -8.03 -10.18 -8.76
C ASN A 141 -9.16 -9.16 -9.05
N THR A 142 -9.88 -9.38 -10.14
CA THR A 142 -10.98 -8.51 -10.58
C THR A 142 -12.23 -8.55 -9.67
N GLU A 143 -12.27 -9.49 -8.71
CA GLU A 143 -13.35 -9.62 -7.72
C GLU A 143 -13.10 -8.81 -6.45
N GLY A 144 -11.90 -8.19 -6.33
CA GLY A 144 -11.51 -7.40 -5.17
C GLY A 144 -10.84 -8.20 -4.05
N TYR A 145 -10.32 -9.37 -4.36
CA TYR A 145 -9.48 -10.11 -3.42
C TYR A 145 -8.02 -9.72 -3.58
N LEU A 146 -7.46 -9.08 -2.54
CA LEU A 146 -6.04 -8.78 -2.43
C LEU A 146 -5.33 -10.08 -2.00
N HIS A 147 -4.72 -10.77 -2.98
CA HIS A 147 -4.11 -12.07 -2.77
C HIS A 147 -2.76 -11.99 -2.05
N SER A 148 -1.91 -11.04 -2.40
CA SER A 148 -0.55 -10.93 -1.86
C SER A 148 -0.15 -9.49 -1.60
N MET A 149 0.59 -9.26 -0.50
CA MET A 149 1.31 -8.01 -0.25
C MET A 149 2.54 -8.29 0.59
N PHE A 150 3.72 -8.12 0.00
CA PHE A 150 5.00 -8.34 0.65
C PHE A 150 5.95 -7.17 0.40
N VAL A 151 6.70 -6.80 1.42
CA VAL A 151 7.73 -5.76 1.36
C VAL A 151 9.04 -6.35 1.84
N HIS A 152 10.10 -6.13 1.07
CA HIS A 152 11.44 -6.58 1.38
C HIS A 152 11.85 -6.19 2.81
N LYS A 153 12.53 -7.09 3.51
CA LYS A 153 12.90 -6.93 4.94
C LYS A 153 13.62 -5.61 5.25
N ASP A 154 14.52 -5.17 4.37
CA ASP A 154 15.29 -3.94 4.53
C ASP A 154 14.52 -2.67 4.12
N TRP A 155 13.30 -2.83 3.59
CA TRP A 155 12.44 -1.75 3.14
C TRP A 155 11.17 -1.58 3.98
N GLN A 156 11.10 -2.28 5.11
CA GLN A 156 10.02 -2.10 6.09
C GLN A 156 10.03 -0.68 6.66
N GLY A 157 8.85 -0.12 6.96
CA GLY A 157 8.71 1.22 7.54
C GLY A 157 9.07 2.39 6.60
N LYS A 158 9.37 2.13 5.32
CA LYS A 158 9.78 3.15 4.34
C LYS A 158 8.67 3.56 3.36
N GLY A 159 7.40 3.28 3.68
CA GLY A 159 6.23 3.69 2.89
C GLY A 159 5.85 2.76 1.74
N VAL A 160 6.62 1.69 1.47
CA VAL A 160 6.38 0.76 0.34
C VAL A 160 5.01 0.09 0.44
N ALA A 161 4.66 -0.48 1.60
CA ALA A 161 3.35 -1.12 1.81
C ALA A 161 2.19 -0.15 1.60
N THR A 162 2.33 1.09 2.08
CA THR A 162 1.32 2.14 1.91
C THR A 162 1.11 2.49 0.44
N LEU A 163 2.21 2.61 -0.32
CA LEU A 163 2.15 2.87 -1.75
C LEU A 163 1.46 1.71 -2.49
N LEU A 164 1.88 0.47 -2.24
CA LEU A 164 1.28 -0.73 -2.85
C LEU A 164 -0.21 -0.82 -2.56
N LEU A 165 -0.62 -0.63 -1.29
CA LEU A 165 -2.03 -0.68 -0.91
C LEU A 165 -2.85 0.41 -1.61
N SER A 166 -2.33 1.62 -1.71
CA SER A 166 -2.99 2.71 -2.43
C SER A 166 -3.20 2.37 -3.92
N GLU A 167 -2.22 1.76 -4.58
CA GLU A 167 -2.35 1.34 -5.98
C GLU A 167 -3.36 0.19 -6.13
N VAL A 168 -3.34 -0.79 -5.24
CA VAL A 168 -4.33 -1.88 -5.22
C VAL A 168 -5.75 -1.35 -5.01
N GLU A 169 -5.94 -0.39 -4.11
CA GLU A 169 -7.25 0.25 -3.91
C GLU A 169 -7.70 1.05 -5.15
N LYS A 170 -6.79 1.64 -5.93
CA LYS A 170 -7.10 2.25 -7.23
C LYS A 170 -7.51 1.20 -8.26
N MET A 171 -6.78 0.07 -8.33
CA MET A 171 -7.12 -1.05 -9.22
C MET A 171 -8.52 -1.56 -8.93
N ALA A 172 -8.86 -1.79 -7.65
CA ALA A 172 -10.19 -2.23 -7.24
C ALA A 172 -11.30 -1.27 -7.72
N ARG A 173 -11.10 0.05 -7.56
CA ARG A 173 -12.03 1.05 -8.10
C ARG A 173 -12.12 0.99 -9.63
N GLY A 174 -10.99 0.75 -10.30
CA GLY A 174 -10.95 0.56 -11.76
C GLY A 174 -11.73 -0.65 -12.25
N TYR A 175 -11.79 -1.72 -11.45
CA TYR A 175 -12.63 -2.91 -11.71
C TYR A 175 -14.10 -2.72 -11.34
N GLY A 176 -14.47 -1.58 -10.76
CA GLY A 176 -15.83 -1.35 -10.24
C GLY A 176 -16.12 -2.07 -8.93
N VAL A 177 -15.10 -2.51 -8.22
CA VAL A 177 -15.24 -3.19 -6.93
C VAL A 177 -15.40 -2.16 -5.82
N HIS A 178 -16.39 -2.38 -4.96
CA HIS A 178 -16.68 -1.49 -3.83
C HIS A 178 -16.17 -2.00 -2.48
N LYS A 179 -15.69 -3.23 -2.43
CA LYS A 179 -15.20 -3.85 -1.20
C LYS A 179 -13.98 -4.73 -1.50
N ILE A 180 -12.89 -4.50 -0.78
CA ILE A 180 -11.69 -5.33 -0.83
C ILE A 180 -11.73 -6.32 0.33
N SER A 181 -11.40 -7.58 0.04
CA SER A 181 -11.12 -8.63 1.01
C SER A 181 -9.65 -9.06 0.93
N VAL A 182 -9.09 -9.47 2.06
CA VAL A 182 -7.69 -9.89 2.17
C VAL A 182 -7.50 -10.86 3.33
N GLU A 183 -6.63 -11.85 3.16
CA GLU A 183 -6.16 -12.69 4.25
C GLU A 183 -4.84 -12.16 4.78
N VAL A 184 -4.83 -11.76 6.05
CA VAL A 184 -3.77 -10.97 6.66
C VAL A 184 -3.08 -11.76 7.77
N SER A 185 -1.76 -11.82 7.74
CA SER A 185 -0.95 -12.42 8.81
C SER A 185 -1.06 -11.63 10.13
N ILE A 186 -0.72 -12.28 11.26
CA ILE A 186 -0.60 -11.61 12.56
C ILE A 186 0.29 -10.35 12.42
N THR A 187 1.42 -10.50 11.74
CA THR A 187 2.41 -9.42 11.52
C THR A 187 1.83 -8.21 10.77
N ALA A 188 1.03 -8.44 9.73
CA ALA A 188 0.53 -7.39 8.86
C ALA A 188 -0.78 -6.76 9.37
N ARG A 189 -1.52 -7.43 10.27
CA ARG A 189 -2.81 -6.98 10.78
C ARG A 189 -2.80 -5.52 11.27
N PRO A 190 -1.84 -5.05 12.11
CA PRO A 190 -1.85 -3.67 12.58
C PRO A 190 -1.72 -2.63 11.46
N PHE A 191 -1.03 -2.98 10.36
CA PHE A 191 -0.93 -2.10 9.19
C PHE A 191 -2.28 -1.95 8.50
N PHE A 192 -3.00 -3.06 8.26
CA PHE A 192 -4.32 -3.03 7.60
C PHE A 192 -5.39 -2.36 8.46
N GLU A 193 -5.40 -2.58 9.78
CA GLU A 193 -6.30 -1.91 10.72
C GLU A 193 -6.14 -0.38 10.66
N LYS A 194 -4.89 0.12 10.66
CA LYS A 194 -4.58 1.56 10.51
C LYS A 194 -5.03 2.15 9.16
N ARG A 195 -5.28 1.32 8.16
CA ARG A 195 -5.76 1.71 6.83
C ARG A 195 -7.26 1.52 6.65
N GLY A 196 -7.98 1.23 7.74
CA GLY A 196 -9.44 1.14 7.75
C GLY A 196 -10.01 -0.23 7.39
N TYR A 197 -9.16 -1.26 7.26
CA TYR A 197 -9.62 -2.63 7.14
C TYR A 197 -10.11 -3.15 8.49
N LYS A 198 -11.21 -3.90 8.48
CA LYS A 198 -11.81 -4.49 9.68
C LYS A 198 -11.65 -6.00 9.65
N VAL A 199 -11.32 -6.58 10.79
CA VAL A 199 -11.30 -8.03 10.96
C VAL A 199 -12.74 -8.56 10.89
N VAL A 200 -12.98 -9.47 9.95
CA VAL A 200 -14.25 -10.18 9.79
C VAL A 200 -14.17 -11.53 10.52
N LYS A 201 -13.02 -12.19 10.43
CA LYS A 201 -12.82 -13.53 10.98
C LYS A 201 -11.35 -13.78 11.29
N GLU A 202 -11.07 -14.38 12.44
CA GLU A 202 -9.83 -15.09 12.70
C GLU A 202 -9.96 -16.53 12.20
N GLN A 203 -8.93 -17.04 11.57
CA GLN A 203 -8.93 -18.42 11.06
C GLN A 203 -7.55 -19.05 11.14
N ARG A 204 -7.51 -20.35 10.90
CA ARG A 204 -6.29 -21.09 10.65
C ARG A 204 -6.24 -21.47 9.17
N ALA A 205 -5.46 -20.73 8.40
CA ALA A 205 -5.27 -20.98 6.97
C ALA A 205 -4.14 -22.00 6.76
N ARG A 206 -4.33 -22.90 5.82
CA ARG A 206 -3.31 -23.85 5.43
C ARG A 206 -2.23 -23.13 4.61
N ALA A 207 -0.97 -23.26 5.06
CA ALA A 207 0.19 -22.91 4.24
C ALA A 207 0.50 -24.11 3.29
N ASN A 208 1.64 -24.73 3.39
CA ASN A 208 1.92 -25.95 2.64
C ASN A 208 1.39 -27.20 3.40
N ARG A 209 1.94 -27.48 4.55
CA ARG A 209 1.58 -28.61 5.42
C ARG A 209 0.88 -28.16 6.70
N LEU A 210 1.27 -27.03 7.27
CA LEU A 210 0.82 -26.52 8.55
C LEU A 210 -0.36 -25.53 8.38
N TYR A 211 -1.06 -25.32 9.48
CA TYR A 211 -2.13 -24.32 9.57
C TYR A 211 -1.66 -23.15 10.43
N LEU A 212 -1.62 -21.97 9.84
CA LEU A 212 -1.17 -20.72 10.47
C LEU A 212 -2.37 -19.83 10.80
N THR A 213 -2.31 -19.17 11.94
CA THR A 213 -3.31 -18.15 12.30
C THR A 213 -3.20 -16.96 11.37
N ASN A 214 -4.30 -16.56 10.74
CA ASN A 214 -4.44 -15.33 10.00
C ASN A 214 -5.83 -14.71 10.19
N TYR A 215 -6.07 -13.57 9.57
CA TYR A 215 -7.31 -12.80 9.71
C TYR A 215 -7.87 -12.49 8.33
N VAL A 216 -9.14 -12.85 8.12
CA VAL A 216 -9.90 -12.30 6.99
C VAL A 216 -10.26 -10.87 7.35
N MET A 217 -9.85 -9.92 6.54
CA MET A 217 -10.13 -8.51 6.74
C MET A 217 -10.80 -7.91 5.50
N GLU A 218 -11.65 -6.91 5.71
CA GLU A 218 -12.39 -6.25 4.64
C GLU A 218 -12.35 -4.73 4.79
N LYS A 219 -12.44 -4.03 3.66
CA LYS A 219 -12.62 -2.59 3.58
C LYS A 219 -13.59 -2.23 2.45
N THR A 220 -14.58 -1.39 2.75
CA THR A 220 -15.39 -0.70 1.74
C THR A 220 -14.64 0.52 1.21
N LEU A 221 -14.60 0.72 -0.11
CA LEU A 221 -13.84 1.74 -0.81
C LEU A 221 -14.60 3.07 -0.97
#